data_a7f166c9dadfd49d688fd90137132202
#
_entry.id   a7f166c9dadfd49d688fd90137132202
#
_cell.length_a   1.000
_cell.length_b   1.000
_cell.length_c   1.000
_cell.angle_alpha   90.00
_cell.angle_beta   90.00
_cell.angle_gamma   90.00
#
_symmetry.space_group_name_H-M   'P 1'
#
loop_
_entity.id
_entity.type
_entity.pdbx_description
1 polymer ?
#
loop_
_entity_poly.entity_id
_entity_poly.type
_entity_poly.pdbx_seq_one_letter_code
_entity_poly.pdbx_strand_id
1 'polypeptide(L)'
;MKKTITAFTIIGMKWLLISDSDKNFDELGSVLRERDKDFEFLNPGQSIENMQKLKKDFKEVAACFIYVGNGKDFTGAQAFVAGTVAGILCEDKVEIFTNSDFVYKNSLYKDEFVKKINSVKEVAEYTEKNFDKFSLAAKKRIAINKLLDRGIPFTADCCATYIAKNKEEIFEDFIAAGIDVNSRDDLGTPLLNIAIRNDNEPFAEKLIALGADINAASTDRGYTAVMDAVWRGNEKLTEYLIKKGADLNTISKEGQSNLVLAVGADRVKICKLLVENGSDPDVKDSMGMSAYQYATLFKKEKIAEILKPFHKE
;
A
#
# COMPACT_ATOMS: atom_id res chain seq x y z
N MET A 1 -1.88 2.93 -30.63
CA MET A 1 -2.42 2.94 -29.26
C MET A 1 -1.35 3.56 -28.36
N LYS A 2 -1.54 4.82 -27.97
CA LYS A 2 -0.60 5.53 -27.09
C LYS A 2 -0.86 5.06 -25.67
N LYS A 3 0.08 4.35 -25.05
CA LYS A 3 0.12 4.14 -23.61
C LYS A 3 0.40 5.49 -22.97
N THR A 4 -0.62 6.09 -22.40
CA THR A 4 -0.46 7.24 -21.51
C THR A 4 0.10 6.69 -20.21
N ILE A 5 1.41 6.63 -20.10
CA ILE A 5 2.08 6.51 -18.81
C ILE A 5 1.90 7.90 -18.20
N THR A 6 1.00 8.01 -17.24
CA THR A 6 0.95 9.18 -16.38
C THR A 6 2.24 9.12 -15.55
N ALA A 7 3.28 9.79 -16.05
CA ALA A 7 4.48 10.02 -15.29
C ALA A 7 4.10 10.93 -14.13
N PHE A 8 3.91 10.35 -12.93
CA PHE A 8 4.03 11.12 -11.71
C PHE A 8 5.45 11.67 -11.70
N THR A 9 5.57 12.97 -11.88
CA THR A 9 6.82 13.67 -11.65
C THR A 9 7.12 13.47 -10.17
N ILE A 10 7.99 12.52 -9.86
CA ILE A 10 8.52 12.36 -8.52
C ILE A 10 9.36 13.60 -8.32
N ILE A 11 8.88 14.52 -7.48
CA ILE A 11 9.71 15.60 -6.96
C ILE A 11 10.94 14.92 -6.36
N GLY A 12 12.13 15.32 -6.75
CA GLY A 12 13.39 14.73 -6.30
C GLY A 12 13.44 14.58 -4.79
N MET A 13 14.10 13.53 -4.32
CA MET A 13 14.24 13.31 -2.88
C MET A 13 15.03 14.44 -2.24
N LYS A 14 14.53 14.98 -1.13
CA LYS A 14 15.22 16.00 -0.36
C LYS A 14 16.10 15.34 0.69
N TRP A 15 17.33 15.83 0.78
CA TRP A 15 18.32 15.39 1.76
C TRP A 15 18.69 16.59 2.63
N LEU A 16 18.50 16.47 3.93
CA LEU A 16 18.77 17.56 4.85
C LEU A 16 20.25 17.52 5.30
N LEU A 17 20.95 18.61 5.07
CA LEU A 17 22.33 18.80 5.47
C LEU A 17 22.44 19.87 6.55
N ILE A 18 22.94 19.50 7.72
CA ILE A 18 23.33 20.44 8.79
C ILE A 18 24.81 20.29 9.02
N SER A 19 25.59 21.27 8.59
CA SER A 19 27.06 21.25 8.70
C SER A 19 27.61 22.64 8.96
N ASP A 20 28.77 22.68 9.59
CA ASP A 20 29.61 23.88 9.73
C ASP A 20 30.48 24.11 8.48
N SER A 21 30.51 23.17 7.52
CA SER A 21 31.29 23.24 6.29
C SER A 21 30.70 22.40 5.17
N ASP A 22 30.48 22.99 4.00
CA ASP A 22 29.89 22.36 2.81
C ASP A 22 30.90 21.56 1.99
N LYS A 23 32.21 21.67 2.28
CA LYS A 23 33.29 21.22 1.40
C LYS A 23 33.44 19.69 1.25
N ASN A 24 32.77 18.90 2.09
CA ASN A 24 33.01 17.44 2.14
C ASN A 24 31.86 16.61 1.57
N PHE A 25 30.86 17.25 0.91
CA PHE A 25 29.64 16.53 0.44
C PHE A 25 29.62 16.25 -1.06
N ASP A 26 30.66 16.61 -1.81
CA ASP A 26 30.72 16.39 -3.25
C ASP A 26 30.62 14.90 -3.63
N GLU A 27 31.26 14.01 -2.85
CA GLU A 27 31.22 12.57 -3.07
C GLU A 27 29.80 12.02 -2.84
N LEU A 28 29.13 12.39 -1.74
CA LEU A 28 27.76 12.02 -1.48
C LEU A 28 26.81 12.61 -2.54
N GLY A 29 27.03 13.85 -2.94
CA GLY A 29 26.27 14.51 -4.00
C GLY A 29 26.41 13.82 -5.36
N SER A 30 27.57 13.23 -5.69
CA SER A 30 27.74 12.47 -6.91
C SER A 30 26.96 11.15 -6.87
N VAL A 31 27.05 10.40 -5.79
CA VAL A 31 26.27 9.15 -5.57
C VAL A 31 24.76 9.44 -5.68
N LEU A 32 24.29 10.51 -5.07
CA LEU A 32 22.87 10.88 -5.13
C LEU A 32 22.44 11.25 -6.56
N ARG A 33 23.24 12.04 -7.29
CA ARG A 33 22.96 12.45 -8.68
C ARG A 33 22.88 11.30 -9.66
N GLU A 34 23.62 10.23 -9.44
CA GLU A 34 23.56 9.03 -10.28
C GLU A 34 22.22 8.29 -10.15
N ARG A 35 21.61 8.33 -8.96
CA ARG A 35 20.39 7.60 -8.64
C ARG A 35 19.13 8.45 -8.72
N ASP A 36 19.24 9.73 -8.38
CA ASP A 36 18.14 10.70 -8.41
C ASP A 36 18.67 12.04 -8.96
N LYS A 37 18.32 12.35 -10.21
CA LYS A 37 18.78 13.55 -10.89
C LYS A 37 18.21 14.84 -10.29
N ASP A 38 17.07 14.71 -9.62
CA ASP A 38 16.30 15.83 -9.08
C ASP A 38 16.46 15.96 -7.55
N PHE A 39 17.45 15.27 -6.95
CA PHE A 39 17.69 15.40 -5.52
C PHE A 39 18.13 16.83 -5.13
N GLU A 40 17.77 17.24 -3.95
CA GLU A 40 18.10 18.55 -3.40
C GLU A 40 18.67 18.41 -1.98
N PHE A 41 19.77 19.12 -1.71
CA PHE A 41 20.21 19.37 -0.34
C PHE A 41 19.50 20.56 0.24
N LEU A 42 18.81 20.35 1.35
CA LEU A 42 18.23 21.41 2.16
C LEU A 42 19.24 21.82 3.24
N ASN A 43 19.73 23.04 3.17
CA ASN A 43 20.53 23.62 4.25
C ASN A 43 19.66 24.63 5.00
N PRO A 44 19.28 24.35 6.27
CA PRO A 44 18.37 25.22 7.02
C PRO A 44 18.96 26.59 7.36
N GLY A 45 20.25 26.80 7.12
CA GLY A 45 20.92 27.99 7.62
C GLY A 45 21.03 27.98 9.16
N GLN A 46 21.55 29.06 9.73
CA GLN A 46 21.76 29.19 11.17
C GLN A 46 20.59 29.84 11.93
N SER A 47 19.51 30.19 11.26
CA SER A 47 18.42 31.01 11.81
C SER A 47 17.21 30.17 12.25
N ILE A 48 16.75 30.41 13.48
CA ILE A 48 15.54 29.78 14.06
C ILE A 48 14.28 30.14 13.24
N GLU A 49 14.22 31.30 12.59
CA GLU A 49 13.09 31.68 11.75
C GLU A 49 12.88 30.76 10.55
N ASN A 50 13.94 30.11 10.06
CA ASN A 50 13.84 29.14 8.99
C ASN A 50 13.25 27.79 9.44
N MET A 51 13.23 27.49 10.74
CA MET A 51 12.75 26.22 11.29
C MET A 51 11.25 25.97 11.02
N GLN A 52 10.40 27.01 11.09
CA GLN A 52 8.97 26.86 10.78
C GLN A 52 8.72 26.59 9.30
N LYS A 53 9.50 27.24 8.42
CA LYS A 53 9.44 26.98 6.97
C LYS A 53 9.94 25.57 6.65
N LEU A 54 11.01 25.14 7.28
CA LEU A 54 11.61 23.82 7.15
C LEU A 54 10.69 22.69 7.63
N LYS A 55 9.84 22.92 8.63
CA LYS A 55 8.91 21.88 9.12
C LYS A 55 7.99 21.36 8.01
N LYS A 56 7.65 22.18 7.02
CA LYS A 56 6.90 21.75 5.84
C LYS A 56 7.78 20.91 4.91
N ASP A 57 9.03 21.30 4.74
CA ASP A 57 9.99 20.61 3.86
C ASP A 57 10.49 19.30 4.46
N PHE A 58 10.49 19.14 5.81
CA PHE A 58 10.88 17.91 6.49
C PHE A 58 10.01 16.70 6.13
N LYS A 59 8.77 16.93 5.74
CA LYS A 59 7.87 15.86 5.29
C LYS A 59 8.40 15.09 4.07
N GLU A 60 9.29 15.71 3.30
CA GLU A 60 9.84 15.16 2.05
C GLU A 60 11.29 14.68 2.20
N VAL A 61 11.88 14.80 3.40
CA VAL A 61 13.29 14.46 3.65
C VAL A 61 13.49 12.94 3.67
N ALA A 62 14.39 12.44 2.84
CA ALA A 62 14.73 11.03 2.77
C ALA A 62 15.67 10.59 3.90
N ALA A 63 16.71 11.40 4.16
CA ALA A 63 17.65 11.23 5.27
C ALA A 63 18.26 12.57 5.68
N CYS A 64 18.85 12.63 6.87
CA CYS A 64 19.49 13.82 7.40
C CYS A 64 20.96 13.55 7.72
N PHE A 65 21.84 14.49 7.32
CA PHE A 65 23.26 14.47 7.66
C PHE A 65 23.55 15.65 8.60
N ILE A 66 24.00 15.33 9.81
CA ILE A 66 24.43 16.31 10.81
C ILE A 66 25.92 16.11 11.02
N TYR A 67 26.74 16.94 10.39
CA TYR A 67 28.17 16.73 10.26
C TYR A 67 28.99 17.96 10.73
N VAL A 68 30.05 17.70 11.49
CA VAL A 68 31.01 18.71 11.97
C VAL A 68 32.31 18.56 11.23
N GLY A 69 32.64 19.52 10.35
CA GLY A 69 33.78 19.45 9.45
C GLY A 69 35.15 19.65 10.12
N ASN A 70 35.21 20.33 11.27
CA ASN A 70 36.46 20.72 11.92
C ASN A 70 36.88 19.81 13.08
N GLY A 71 36.24 18.65 13.27
CA GLY A 71 36.54 17.71 14.35
C GLY A 71 36.18 18.21 15.76
N LYS A 72 35.56 19.39 15.89
CA LYS A 72 34.99 19.90 17.12
C LYS A 72 33.47 19.81 17.06
N ASP A 73 32.87 19.39 18.15
CA ASP A 73 31.41 19.24 18.20
C ASP A 73 30.69 20.59 18.10
N PHE A 74 29.41 20.55 17.74
CA PHE A 74 28.55 21.73 17.70
C PHE A 74 28.47 22.40 19.08
N THR A 75 28.41 23.72 19.09
CA THR A 75 28.28 24.54 20.31
C THR A 75 27.08 25.47 20.23
N GLY A 76 26.53 25.83 21.39
CA GLY A 76 25.49 26.86 21.51
C GLY A 76 24.29 26.63 20.56
N ALA A 77 24.00 27.66 19.75
CA ALA A 77 22.84 27.66 18.84
C ALA A 77 22.87 26.53 17.80
N GLN A 78 24.04 26.14 17.31
CA GLN A 78 24.21 25.06 16.34
C GLN A 78 23.78 23.72 16.95
N ALA A 79 24.21 23.42 18.17
CA ALA A 79 23.86 22.20 18.90
C ALA A 79 22.34 22.14 19.16
N PHE A 80 21.73 23.28 19.50
CA PHE A 80 20.29 23.39 19.72
C PHE A 80 19.52 23.10 18.42
N VAL A 81 19.89 23.73 17.31
CA VAL A 81 19.26 23.51 15.99
C VAL A 81 19.40 22.04 15.57
N ALA A 82 20.61 21.49 15.63
CA ALA A 82 20.88 20.11 15.25
C ALA A 82 20.07 19.11 16.09
N GLY A 83 20.02 19.32 17.42
CA GLY A 83 19.25 18.46 18.33
C GLY A 83 17.75 18.55 18.10
N THR A 84 17.20 19.76 17.83
CA THR A 84 15.77 19.95 17.57
C THR A 84 15.38 19.29 16.25
N VAL A 85 16.18 19.47 15.19
CA VAL A 85 15.93 18.85 13.89
C VAL A 85 16.00 17.32 14.01
N ALA A 86 17.00 16.79 14.70
CA ALA A 86 17.14 15.37 14.94
C ALA A 86 15.90 14.80 15.67
N GLY A 87 15.40 15.49 16.70
CA GLY A 87 14.20 15.11 17.43
C GLY A 87 12.97 15.03 16.53
N ILE A 88 12.70 16.06 15.71
CA ILE A 88 11.56 16.10 14.79
C ILE A 88 11.65 14.97 13.75
N LEU A 89 12.82 14.77 13.14
CA LEU A 89 12.99 13.76 12.10
C LEU A 89 12.91 12.33 12.64
N CYS A 90 13.33 12.11 13.89
CA CYS A 90 13.18 10.80 14.54
C CYS A 90 11.71 10.42 14.78
N GLU A 91 10.83 11.38 15.09
CA GLU A 91 9.38 11.14 15.18
C GLU A 91 8.84 10.63 13.83
N ASP A 92 9.36 11.15 12.72
CA ASP A 92 9.00 10.75 11.37
C ASP A 92 9.79 9.51 10.87
N LYS A 93 10.58 8.85 11.74
CA LYS A 93 11.42 7.68 11.41
C LYS A 93 12.43 7.93 10.28
N VAL A 94 12.93 9.16 10.18
CA VAL A 94 13.99 9.51 9.21
C VAL A 94 15.34 9.09 9.73
N GLU A 95 16.14 8.40 8.92
CA GLU A 95 17.51 8.05 9.31
C GLU A 95 18.41 9.30 9.37
N ILE A 96 19.15 9.45 10.45
CA ILE A 96 20.05 10.56 10.71
C ILE A 96 21.48 10.02 10.84
N PHE A 97 22.39 10.60 10.07
CA PHE A 97 23.81 10.27 10.12
C PHE A 97 24.56 11.43 10.73
N THR A 98 25.34 11.16 11.78
CA THR A 98 26.08 12.23 12.48
C THR A 98 27.45 11.78 12.97
N ASN A 99 28.43 12.66 12.88
CA ASN A 99 29.70 12.53 13.59
C ASN A 99 29.69 13.33 14.91
N SER A 100 28.63 14.09 15.20
CA SER A 100 28.50 14.85 16.44
C SER A 100 28.22 13.93 17.63
N ASP A 101 29.10 13.94 18.60
CA ASP A 101 28.91 13.23 19.87
C ASP A 101 27.72 13.77 20.65
N PHE A 102 27.48 15.08 20.58
CA PHE A 102 26.35 15.72 21.23
C PHE A 102 25.02 15.20 20.68
N VAL A 103 24.85 15.18 19.35
CA VAL A 103 23.61 14.70 18.71
C VAL A 103 23.39 13.23 19.00
N TYR A 104 24.42 12.41 18.86
CA TYR A 104 24.31 10.96 19.07
C TYR A 104 24.00 10.58 20.51
N LYS A 105 24.74 11.14 21.48
CA LYS A 105 24.59 10.80 22.91
C LYS A 105 23.28 11.30 23.52
N ASN A 106 22.74 12.43 23.01
CA ASN A 106 21.51 13.02 23.52
C ASN A 106 20.26 12.62 22.74
N SER A 107 20.38 11.79 21.70
CA SER A 107 19.22 11.25 20.99
C SER A 107 18.57 10.10 21.78
N LEU A 108 17.24 10.16 21.89
CA LEU A 108 16.43 9.05 22.43
C LEU A 108 16.42 7.82 21.50
N TYR A 109 16.72 8.01 20.22
CA TYR A 109 16.65 7.00 19.15
C TYR A 109 18.02 6.63 18.61
N LYS A 110 19.07 6.72 19.47
CA LYS A 110 20.42 6.29 19.07
C LYS A 110 20.39 4.82 18.65
N ASP A 111 21.23 4.51 17.64
CA ASP A 111 21.35 3.18 17.01
C ASP A 111 20.11 2.70 16.24
N GLU A 112 18.94 3.26 16.48
CA GLU A 112 17.73 2.95 15.71
C GLU A 112 17.63 3.85 14.47
N PHE A 113 17.47 5.15 14.68
CA PHE A 113 17.37 6.15 13.59
C PHE A 113 18.55 7.09 13.53
N VAL A 114 19.32 7.26 14.63
CA VAL A 114 20.52 8.10 14.67
C VAL A 114 21.75 7.22 14.65
N LYS A 115 22.53 7.31 13.57
CA LYS A 115 23.73 6.51 13.35
C LYS A 115 24.99 7.35 13.46
N LYS A 116 25.93 6.89 14.28
CA LYS A 116 27.25 7.48 14.35
C LYS A 116 28.03 7.14 13.08
N ILE A 117 28.66 8.16 12.50
CA ILE A 117 29.52 8.03 11.31
C ILE A 117 30.92 8.55 11.61
N ASN A 118 31.92 8.02 10.92
CA ASN A 118 33.30 8.45 11.06
C ASN A 118 33.73 9.37 9.90
N SER A 119 33.11 9.22 8.73
CA SER A 119 33.43 10.01 7.56
C SER A 119 32.26 10.15 6.61
N VAL A 120 32.29 11.17 5.75
CA VAL A 120 31.28 11.36 4.67
C VAL A 120 31.35 10.20 3.66
N LYS A 121 32.53 9.64 3.42
CA LYS A 121 32.72 8.50 2.55
C LYS A 121 31.96 7.26 3.02
N GLU A 122 31.99 6.97 4.32
CA GLU A 122 31.21 5.88 4.92
C GLU A 122 29.71 6.08 4.69
N VAL A 123 29.21 7.33 4.77
CA VAL A 123 27.81 7.65 4.47
C VAL A 123 27.49 7.47 2.99
N ALA A 124 28.37 7.88 2.09
CA ALA A 124 28.19 7.72 0.65
C ALA A 124 28.07 6.24 0.28
N GLU A 125 28.98 5.40 0.76
CA GLU A 125 28.95 3.94 0.56
C GLU A 125 27.67 3.29 1.13
N TYR A 126 27.27 3.71 2.34
CA TYR A 126 26.04 3.20 2.96
C TYR A 126 24.80 3.64 2.18
N THR A 127 24.76 4.90 1.73
CA THR A 127 23.65 5.46 0.95
C THR A 127 23.53 4.75 -0.40
N GLU A 128 24.63 4.54 -1.09
CA GLU A 128 24.63 3.80 -2.37
C GLU A 128 24.04 2.41 -2.21
N LYS A 129 24.46 1.68 -1.18
CA LYS A 129 23.98 0.33 -0.88
C LYS A 129 22.50 0.28 -0.50
N ASN A 130 21.97 1.32 0.14
CA ASN A 130 20.62 1.34 0.71
C ASN A 130 19.69 2.36 0.02
N PHE A 131 20.06 2.87 -1.15
CA PHE A 131 19.32 3.94 -1.83
C PHE A 131 17.85 3.60 -2.04
N ASP A 132 17.54 2.38 -2.51
CA ASP A 132 16.17 1.95 -2.78
C ASP A 132 15.33 1.91 -1.49
N LYS A 133 15.93 1.54 -0.35
CA LYS A 133 15.29 1.59 0.96
C LYS A 133 14.91 3.02 1.34
N PHE A 134 15.83 3.98 1.17
CA PHE A 134 15.55 5.40 1.44
C PHE A 134 14.48 5.95 0.53
N SER A 135 14.60 5.66 -0.77
CA SER A 135 13.62 6.09 -1.78
C SER A 135 12.22 5.58 -1.45
N LEU A 136 12.09 4.30 -1.11
CA LEU A 136 10.81 3.70 -0.74
C LEU A 136 10.24 4.33 0.53
N ALA A 137 11.05 4.52 1.56
CA ALA A 137 10.62 5.11 2.83
C ALA A 137 10.18 6.57 2.63
N ALA A 138 10.92 7.36 1.84
CA ALA A 138 10.55 8.74 1.51
C ALA A 138 9.23 8.80 0.74
N LYS A 139 9.06 7.97 -0.29
CA LYS A 139 7.81 7.89 -1.08
C LYS A 139 6.60 7.56 -0.22
N LYS A 140 6.73 6.58 0.67
CA LYS A 140 5.65 6.21 1.61
C LYS A 140 5.28 7.38 2.50
N ARG A 141 6.26 8.06 3.08
CA ARG A 141 6.04 9.20 3.96
C ARG A 141 5.38 10.38 3.24
N ILE A 142 5.85 10.71 2.03
CA ILE A 142 5.24 11.75 1.19
C ILE A 142 3.77 11.43 0.91
N ALA A 143 3.46 10.18 0.55
CA ALA A 143 2.10 9.76 0.27
C ALA A 143 1.20 9.81 1.53
N ILE A 144 1.70 9.38 2.69
CA ILE A 144 0.99 9.51 3.97
C ILE A 144 0.69 10.98 4.27
N ASN A 145 1.69 11.85 4.14
CA ASN A 145 1.51 13.28 4.41
C ASN A 145 0.52 13.93 3.42
N LYS A 146 0.53 13.52 2.15
CA LYS A 146 -0.45 13.98 1.14
C LYS A 146 -1.89 13.62 1.53
N LEU A 147 -2.11 12.43 2.08
CA LEU A 147 -3.41 12.03 2.62
C LEU A 147 -3.79 12.88 3.84
N LEU A 148 -2.88 13.03 4.80
CA LEU A 148 -3.12 13.79 6.03
C LEU A 148 -3.38 15.28 5.77
N ASP A 149 -2.68 15.90 4.82
CA ASP A 149 -2.90 17.30 4.41
C ASP A 149 -4.30 17.52 3.79
N ARG A 150 -4.92 16.44 3.26
CA ARG A 150 -6.33 16.42 2.81
C ARG A 150 -7.31 16.06 3.94
N GLY A 151 -6.83 15.87 5.16
CA GLY A 151 -7.64 15.42 6.30
C GLY A 151 -8.06 13.95 6.22
N ILE A 152 -7.31 13.12 5.48
CA ILE A 152 -7.60 11.69 5.28
C ILE A 152 -6.64 10.86 6.14
N PRO A 153 -7.12 10.20 7.19
CA PRO A 153 -6.32 9.29 8.00
C PRO A 153 -5.78 8.10 7.17
N PHE A 154 -4.53 7.71 7.41
CA PHE A 154 -3.95 6.52 6.78
C PHE A 154 -4.40 5.26 7.52
N THR A 155 -5.62 4.82 7.24
CA THR A 155 -6.25 3.60 7.80
C THR A 155 -6.89 2.76 6.70
N ALA A 156 -7.08 1.46 6.98
CA ALA A 156 -7.76 0.55 6.06
C ALA A 156 -9.21 0.98 5.79
N ASP A 157 -9.91 1.45 6.82
CA ASP A 157 -11.29 1.91 6.72
C ASP A 157 -11.45 3.13 5.81
N CYS A 158 -10.54 4.10 5.94
CA CYS A 158 -10.50 5.24 5.01
C CYS A 158 -10.20 4.77 3.57
N CYS A 159 -9.22 3.87 3.37
CA CYS A 159 -8.92 3.29 2.06
C CYS A 159 -10.17 2.62 1.47
N ALA A 160 -10.86 1.78 2.24
CA ALA A 160 -12.11 1.11 1.89
C ALA A 160 -13.18 2.10 1.42
N THR A 161 -13.34 3.19 2.18
CA THR A 161 -14.29 4.27 1.85
C THR A 161 -13.99 4.89 0.48
N TYR A 162 -12.72 5.13 0.16
CA TYR A 162 -12.34 5.75 -1.12
C TYR A 162 -12.37 4.76 -2.28
N ILE A 163 -12.14 3.47 -2.04
CA ILE A 163 -12.42 2.39 -3.00
C ILE A 163 -13.91 2.40 -3.34
N ALA A 164 -14.80 2.38 -2.34
CA ALA A 164 -16.24 2.39 -2.53
C ALA A 164 -16.75 3.64 -3.27
N LYS A 165 -16.09 4.79 -3.07
CA LYS A 165 -16.41 6.06 -3.76
C LYS A 165 -15.74 6.18 -5.14
N ASN A 166 -15.02 5.18 -5.61
CA ASN A 166 -14.29 5.18 -6.88
C ASN A 166 -13.33 6.38 -7.03
N LYS A 167 -12.55 6.68 -5.98
CA LYS A 167 -11.59 7.80 -5.95
C LYS A 167 -10.18 7.30 -6.25
N GLU A 168 -9.87 7.15 -7.54
CA GLU A 168 -8.62 6.56 -8.03
C GLU A 168 -7.38 7.29 -7.50
N GLU A 169 -7.33 8.63 -7.57
CA GLU A 169 -6.17 9.40 -7.12
C GLU A 169 -5.86 9.14 -5.63
N ILE A 170 -6.89 9.07 -4.78
CA ILE A 170 -6.72 8.86 -3.35
C ILE A 170 -6.33 7.40 -3.08
N PHE A 171 -6.92 6.45 -3.81
CA PHE A 171 -6.52 5.04 -3.71
C PHE A 171 -5.05 4.85 -4.07
N GLU A 172 -4.55 5.51 -5.14
CA GLU A 172 -3.13 5.49 -5.50
C GLU A 172 -2.24 6.07 -4.39
N ASP A 173 -2.67 7.12 -3.71
CA ASP A 173 -1.95 7.66 -2.55
C ASP A 173 -1.89 6.64 -1.39
N PHE A 174 -2.95 5.87 -1.12
CA PHE A 174 -2.91 4.77 -0.14
C PHE A 174 -1.94 3.66 -0.54
N ILE A 175 -1.92 3.26 -1.82
CA ILE A 175 -0.98 2.26 -2.33
C ILE A 175 0.46 2.77 -2.22
N ALA A 176 0.72 4.01 -2.62
CA ALA A 176 2.05 4.64 -2.50
C ALA A 176 2.49 4.79 -1.03
N ALA A 177 1.56 5.06 -0.12
CA ALA A 177 1.78 5.09 1.32
C ALA A 177 2.10 3.70 1.91
N GLY A 178 1.84 2.63 1.15
CA GLY A 178 2.14 1.25 1.53
C GLY A 178 1.07 0.63 2.42
N ILE A 179 -0.20 0.92 2.13
CA ILE A 179 -1.31 0.20 2.78
C ILE A 179 -1.14 -1.31 2.55
N ASP A 180 -1.37 -2.10 3.57
CA ASP A 180 -1.43 -3.54 3.39
C ASP A 180 -2.68 -3.88 2.57
N VAL A 181 -2.48 -4.42 1.37
CA VAL A 181 -3.57 -4.78 0.44
C VAL A 181 -4.49 -5.86 0.98
N ASN A 182 -4.04 -6.61 2.01
CA ASN A 182 -4.82 -7.60 2.74
C ASN A 182 -5.55 -7.02 3.97
N SER A 183 -5.46 -5.71 4.17
CA SER A 183 -6.22 -5.04 5.23
C SER A 183 -7.72 -5.18 5.02
N ARG A 184 -8.44 -5.00 6.13
CA ARG A 184 -9.89 -5.06 6.20
C ARG A 184 -10.43 -3.75 6.76
N ASP A 185 -11.66 -3.40 6.37
CA ASP A 185 -12.38 -2.31 7.03
C ASP A 185 -12.81 -2.70 8.46
N ASP A 186 -13.40 -1.76 9.19
CA ASP A 186 -13.87 -1.97 10.57
C ASP A 186 -14.97 -3.05 10.67
N LEU A 187 -15.61 -3.41 9.57
CA LEU A 187 -16.58 -4.50 9.47
C LEU A 187 -15.92 -5.86 9.13
N GLY A 188 -14.60 -5.86 8.96
CA GLY A 188 -13.83 -7.04 8.62
C GLY A 188 -13.96 -7.48 7.16
N THR A 189 -14.32 -6.54 6.25
CA THR A 189 -14.38 -6.80 4.82
C THR A 189 -13.01 -6.53 4.19
N PRO A 190 -12.40 -7.49 3.46
CA PRO A 190 -11.16 -7.26 2.75
C PRO A 190 -11.29 -6.14 1.72
N LEU A 191 -10.22 -5.33 1.52
CA LEU A 191 -10.23 -4.25 0.52
C LEU A 191 -10.59 -4.76 -0.89
N LEU A 192 -10.15 -5.97 -1.25
CA LEU A 192 -10.51 -6.60 -2.52
C LEU A 192 -12.03 -6.83 -2.64
N ASN A 193 -12.67 -7.36 -1.59
CA ASN A 193 -14.11 -7.56 -1.60
C ASN A 193 -14.87 -6.24 -1.73
N ILE A 194 -14.37 -5.17 -1.10
CA ILE A 194 -14.98 -3.83 -1.25
C ILE A 194 -14.90 -3.34 -2.70
N ALA A 195 -13.77 -3.53 -3.38
CA ALA A 195 -13.64 -3.20 -4.79
C ALA A 195 -14.64 -3.99 -5.65
N ILE A 196 -14.76 -5.30 -5.40
CA ILE A 196 -15.71 -6.18 -6.11
C ILE A 196 -17.17 -5.79 -5.83
N ARG A 197 -17.54 -5.53 -4.57
CA ARG A 197 -18.89 -5.12 -4.17
C ARG A 197 -19.34 -3.81 -4.82
N ASN A 198 -18.40 -2.98 -5.23
CA ASN A 198 -18.64 -1.70 -5.90
C ASN A 198 -18.39 -1.74 -7.41
N ASP A 199 -18.26 -2.94 -8.00
CA ASP A 199 -17.99 -3.18 -9.43
C ASP A 199 -16.76 -2.39 -9.94
N ASN A 200 -15.75 -2.22 -9.07
CA ASN A 200 -14.57 -1.43 -9.36
C ASN A 200 -13.43 -2.31 -9.88
N GLU A 201 -13.52 -2.70 -11.16
CA GLU A 201 -12.56 -3.59 -11.81
C GLU A 201 -11.10 -3.10 -11.71
N PRO A 202 -10.78 -1.80 -12.00
CA PRO A 202 -9.39 -1.34 -11.96
C PRO A 202 -8.74 -1.48 -10.58
N PHE A 203 -9.51 -1.24 -9.50
CA PHE A 203 -8.99 -1.37 -8.14
C PHE A 203 -8.84 -2.84 -7.74
N ALA A 204 -9.79 -3.70 -8.13
CA ALA A 204 -9.69 -5.13 -7.90
C ALA A 204 -8.47 -5.72 -8.62
N GLU A 205 -8.27 -5.37 -9.90
CA GLU A 205 -7.10 -5.81 -10.68
C GLU A 205 -5.79 -5.36 -10.04
N LYS A 206 -5.73 -4.12 -9.56
CA LYS A 206 -4.55 -3.57 -8.92
C LYS A 206 -4.26 -4.23 -7.57
N LEU A 207 -5.28 -4.41 -6.73
CA LEU A 207 -5.12 -5.11 -5.44
C LEU A 207 -4.61 -6.54 -5.64
N ILE A 208 -5.17 -7.28 -6.61
CA ILE A 208 -4.71 -8.64 -6.94
C ILE A 208 -3.26 -8.62 -7.46
N ALA A 209 -2.91 -7.68 -8.33
CA ALA A 209 -1.55 -7.54 -8.85
C ALA A 209 -0.52 -7.22 -7.75
N LEU A 210 -0.94 -6.57 -6.68
CA LEU A 210 -0.13 -6.25 -5.51
C LEU A 210 -0.12 -7.36 -4.44
N GLY A 211 -0.78 -8.50 -4.69
CA GLY A 211 -0.77 -9.67 -3.81
C GLY A 211 -1.91 -9.74 -2.80
N ALA A 212 -3.05 -9.10 -3.08
CA ALA A 212 -4.23 -9.33 -2.27
C ALA A 212 -4.66 -10.80 -2.32
N ASP A 213 -5.00 -11.37 -1.17
CA ASP A 213 -5.53 -12.73 -1.07
C ASP A 213 -6.90 -12.82 -1.74
N ILE A 214 -6.93 -13.48 -2.91
CA ILE A 214 -8.12 -13.63 -3.73
C ILE A 214 -9.21 -14.47 -3.04
N ASN A 215 -8.83 -15.28 -2.06
CA ASN A 215 -9.71 -16.19 -1.33
C ASN A 215 -10.07 -15.69 0.08
N ALA A 216 -9.62 -14.49 0.45
CA ALA A 216 -9.97 -13.88 1.72
C ALA A 216 -11.50 -13.73 1.84
N ALA A 217 -12.09 -14.31 2.89
CA ALA A 217 -13.52 -14.21 3.16
C ALA A 217 -13.83 -13.02 4.06
N SER A 218 -14.92 -12.31 3.78
CA SER A 218 -15.42 -11.24 4.64
C SER A 218 -15.99 -11.76 5.97
N THR A 219 -15.92 -10.94 7.03
CA THR A 219 -16.43 -11.38 8.35
C THR A 219 -17.93 -11.27 8.48
N ASP A 220 -18.62 -10.54 7.64
CA ASP A 220 -20.08 -10.45 7.64
C ASP A 220 -20.75 -11.75 7.18
N ARG A 221 -20.71 -12.04 5.88
CA ARG A 221 -21.35 -13.21 5.25
C ARG A 221 -20.39 -14.38 5.01
N GLY A 222 -19.10 -14.20 5.21
CA GLY A 222 -18.08 -15.18 4.81
C GLY A 222 -17.92 -15.26 3.28
N TYR A 223 -18.25 -14.18 2.56
CA TYR A 223 -18.10 -14.15 1.12
C TYR A 223 -16.66 -13.87 0.72
N THR A 224 -16.15 -14.65 -0.22
CA THR A 224 -14.91 -14.38 -0.93
C THR A 224 -15.15 -13.38 -2.07
N ALA A 225 -14.08 -12.90 -2.69
CA ALA A 225 -14.17 -11.99 -3.84
C ALA A 225 -15.04 -12.58 -4.97
N VAL A 226 -14.88 -13.88 -5.28
CA VAL A 226 -15.69 -14.54 -6.31
C VAL A 226 -17.16 -14.65 -5.91
N MET A 227 -17.49 -14.91 -4.65
CA MET A 227 -18.87 -14.90 -4.17
C MET A 227 -19.53 -13.52 -4.32
N ASP A 228 -18.81 -12.47 -3.96
CA ASP A 228 -19.31 -11.09 -4.13
C ASP A 228 -19.53 -10.76 -5.63
N ALA A 229 -18.63 -11.15 -6.53
CA ALA A 229 -18.79 -10.97 -7.98
C ALA A 229 -19.99 -11.72 -8.54
N VAL A 230 -20.18 -12.99 -8.11
CA VAL A 230 -21.34 -13.83 -8.47
C VAL A 230 -22.65 -13.21 -7.99
N TRP A 231 -22.71 -12.78 -6.73
CA TRP A 231 -23.88 -12.12 -6.16
C TRP A 231 -24.25 -10.85 -6.91
N ARG A 232 -23.26 -10.04 -7.25
CA ARG A 232 -23.44 -8.82 -8.07
C ARG A 232 -23.89 -9.14 -9.49
N GLY A 233 -23.60 -10.34 -9.98
CA GLY A 233 -23.85 -10.74 -11.37
C GLY A 233 -22.84 -10.17 -12.35
N ASN A 234 -21.64 -9.80 -11.86
CA ASN A 234 -20.57 -9.25 -12.69
C ASN A 234 -19.81 -10.41 -13.39
N GLU A 235 -20.24 -10.75 -14.61
CA GLU A 235 -19.66 -11.81 -15.43
C GLU A 235 -18.15 -11.59 -15.64
N LYS A 236 -17.76 -10.35 -15.92
CA LYS A 236 -16.39 -9.97 -16.27
C LYS A 236 -15.44 -10.12 -15.08
N LEU A 237 -15.83 -9.62 -13.90
CA LEU A 237 -15.05 -9.80 -12.67
C LEU A 237 -15.02 -11.27 -12.24
N THR A 238 -16.12 -12.01 -12.39
CA THR A 238 -16.13 -13.46 -12.11
C THR A 238 -15.12 -14.19 -12.99
N GLU A 239 -15.13 -13.95 -14.30
CA GLU A 239 -14.17 -14.56 -15.24
C GLU A 239 -12.73 -14.16 -14.90
N TYR A 240 -12.49 -12.91 -14.55
CA TYR A 240 -11.16 -12.43 -14.15
C TYR A 240 -10.65 -13.15 -12.90
N LEU A 241 -11.48 -13.25 -11.85
CA LEU A 241 -11.14 -13.94 -10.61
C LEU A 241 -10.84 -15.44 -10.84
N ILE A 242 -11.64 -16.09 -11.67
CA ILE A 242 -11.39 -17.50 -12.06
C ILE A 242 -10.01 -17.62 -12.75
N LYS A 243 -9.70 -16.77 -13.72
CA LYS A 243 -8.40 -16.76 -14.41
C LYS A 243 -7.22 -16.49 -13.46
N LYS A 244 -7.46 -15.81 -12.34
CA LYS A 244 -6.47 -15.56 -11.31
C LYS A 244 -6.38 -16.65 -10.24
N GLY A 245 -7.15 -17.75 -10.39
CA GLY A 245 -7.07 -18.93 -9.53
C GLY A 245 -7.92 -18.82 -8.25
N ALA A 246 -9.02 -18.07 -8.28
CA ALA A 246 -9.96 -18.05 -7.16
C ALA A 246 -10.53 -19.46 -6.90
N ASP A 247 -10.64 -19.83 -5.62
CA ASP A 247 -11.30 -21.08 -5.23
C ASP A 247 -12.82 -20.96 -5.44
N LEU A 248 -13.34 -21.83 -6.33
CA LEU A 248 -14.75 -21.83 -6.72
C LEU A 248 -15.63 -22.70 -5.81
N ASN A 249 -15.04 -23.45 -4.88
CA ASN A 249 -15.75 -24.37 -4.00
C ASN A 249 -15.80 -23.88 -2.54
N THR A 250 -15.48 -22.61 -2.31
CA THR A 250 -15.64 -21.96 -1.00
C THR A 250 -17.10 -21.91 -0.60
N ILE A 251 -17.36 -21.90 0.71
CA ILE A 251 -18.70 -21.90 1.30
C ILE A 251 -18.83 -20.68 2.22
N SER A 252 -19.92 -19.94 2.09
CA SER A 252 -20.26 -18.81 2.94
C SER A 252 -20.61 -19.24 4.36
N LYS A 253 -20.76 -18.27 5.28
CA LYS A 253 -21.24 -18.55 6.66
C LYS A 253 -22.63 -19.18 6.71
N GLU A 254 -23.44 -18.93 5.69
CA GLU A 254 -24.77 -19.51 5.54
C GLU A 254 -24.74 -20.89 4.84
N GLY A 255 -23.53 -21.42 4.57
CA GLY A 255 -23.35 -22.70 3.90
C GLY A 255 -23.52 -22.65 2.38
N GLN A 256 -23.67 -21.47 1.77
CA GLN A 256 -23.91 -21.34 0.32
C GLN A 256 -22.62 -21.44 -0.47
N SER A 257 -22.61 -22.29 -1.51
CA SER A 257 -21.53 -22.32 -2.51
C SER A 257 -21.70 -21.22 -3.56
N ASN A 258 -20.64 -20.96 -4.35
CA ASN A 258 -20.70 -20.04 -5.49
C ASN A 258 -21.84 -20.37 -6.46
N LEU A 259 -22.04 -21.65 -6.77
CA LEU A 259 -23.12 -22.11 -7.65
C LEU A 259 -24.50 -21.92 -7.03
N VAL A 260 -24.67 -22.19 -5.72
CA VAL A 260 -25.94 -21.94 -5.03
C VAL A 260 -26.29 -20.45 -5.10
N LEU A 261 -25.33 -19.55 -4.88
CA LEU A 261 -25.54 -18.10 -5.04
C LEU A 261 -25.92 -17.73 -6.48
N ALA A 262 -25.23 -18.27 -7.48
CA ALA A 262 -25.51 -18.02 -8.88
C ALA A 262 -26.92 -18.51 -9.30
N VAL A 263 -27.32 -19.71 -8.84
CA VAL A 263 -28.67 -20.25 -9.06
C VAL A 263 -29.72 -19.40 -8.38
N GLY A 264 -29.51 -19.03 -7.11
CA GLY A 264 -30.41 -18.15 -6.36
C GLY A 264 -30.67 -16.83 -7.08
N ALA A 265 -29.63 -16.21 -7.58
CA ALA A 265 -29.68 -14.93 -8.29
C ALA A 265 -30.03 -15.04 -9.80
N ASP A 266 -30.33 -16.23 -10.30
CA ASP A 266 -30.68 -16.52 -11.71
C ASP A 266 -29.62 -16.10 -12.73
N ARG A 267 -28.34 -16.33 -12.39
CA ARG A 267 -27.17 -15.93 -13.19
C ARG A 267 -26.73 -17.03 -14.15
N VAL A 268 -27.51 -17.27 -15.22
CA VAL A 268 -27.32 -18.37 -16.17
C VAL A 268 -25.88 -18.43 -16.71
N LYS A 269 -25.34 -17.33 -17.16
CA LYS A 269 -23.99 -17.28 -17.73
C LYS A 269 -22.90 -17.53 -16.67
N ILE A 270 -23.09 -17.02 -15.46
CA ILE A 270 -22.16 -17.24 -14.35
C ILE A 270 -22.22 -18.70 -13.90
N CYS A 271 -23.40 -19.33 -13.83
CA CYS A 271 -23.53 -20.76 -13.55
C CYS A 271 -22.70 -21.58 -14.55
N LYS A 272 -22.84 -21.27 -15.85
CA LYS A 272 -22.04 -21.94 -16.90
C LYS A 272 -20.55 -21.73 -16.69
N LEU A 273 -20.14 -20.48 -16.47
CA LEU A 273 -18.74 -20.12 -16.25
C LEU A 273 -18.13 -20.86 -15.05
N LEU A 274 -18.85 -20.93 -13.93
CA LEU A 274 -18.40 -21.59 -12.70
C LEU A 274 -18.24 -23.09 -12.90
N VAL A 275 -19.26 -23.78 -13.46
CA VAL A 275 -19.23 -25.24 -13.57
C VAL A 275 -18.21 -25.70 -14.62
N GLU A 276 -18.03 -24.97 -15.72
CA GLU A 276 -17.00 -25.26 -16.73
C GLU A 276 -15.57 -25.07 -16.20
N ASN A 277 -15.40 -24.30 -15.10
CA ASN A 277 -14.11 -24.10 -14.45
C ASN A 277 -13.96 -24.87 -13.12
N GLY A 278 -14.77 -25.90 -12.88
CA GLY A 278 -14.57 -26.86 -11.80
C GLY A 278 -15.33 -26.57 -10.51
N SER A 279 -16.33 -25.67 -10.53
CA SER A 279 -17.26 -25.58 -9.40
C SER A 279 -18.16 -26.79 -9.36
N ASP A 280 -18.25 -27.46 -8.19
CA ASP A 280 -19.02 -28.67 -8.02
C ASP A 280 -20.51 -28.34 -7.79
N PRO A 281 -21.44 -28.76 -8.68
CA PRO A 281 -22.87 -28.50 -8.54
C PRO A 281 -23.55 -29.28 -7.41
N ASP A 282 -22.88 -30.26 -6.80
CA ASP A 282 -23.43 -31.15 -5.80
C ASP A 282 -23.03 -30.79 -4.36
N VAL A 283 -22.20 -29.73 -4.19
CA VAL A 283 -21.89 -29.20 -2.87
C VAL A 283 -23.19 -28.73 -2.21
N LYS A 284 -23.48 -29.32 -1.04
CA LYS A 284 -24.68 -29.01 -0.26
C LYS A 284 -24.48 -27.84 0.65
N ASP A 285 -25.47 -26.95 0.70
CA ASP A 285 -25.54 -25.85 1.64
C ASP A 285 -25.97 -26.30 3.05
N SER A 286 -26.17 -25.36 3.97
CA SER A 286 -26.62 -25.60 5.34
C SER A 286 -28.03 -26.26 5.44
N MET A 287 -28.83 -26.16 4.37
CA MET A 287 -30.14 -26.79 4.27
C MET A 287 -30.07 -28.20 3.63
N GLY A 288 -28.89 -28.66 3.28
CA GLY A 288 -28.65 -29.95 2.62
C GLY A 288 -28.98 -29.97 1.14
N MET A 289 -29.18 -28.80 0.51
CA MET A 289 -29.54 -28.66 -0.90
C MET A 289 -28.33 -28.28 -1.75
N SER A 290 -28.19 -28.91 -2.91
CA SER A 290 -27.15 -28.57 -3.88
C SER A 290 -27.64 -27.55 -4.92
N ALA A 291 -26.69 -26.95 -5.65
CA ALA A 291 -27.03 -25.99 -6.73
C ALA A 291 -27.93 -26.67 -7.80
N TYR A 292 -27.65 -27.92 -8.16
CA TYR A 292 -28.45 -28.67 -9.10
C TYR A 292 -29.88 -28.93 -8.57
N GLN A 293 -30.02 -29.31 -7.30
CA GLN A 293 -31.31 -29.49 -6.66
C GLN A 293 -32.12 -28.20 -6.60
N TYR A 294 -31.50 -27.06 -6.27
CA TYR A 294 -32.15 -25.77 -6.30
C TYR A 294 -32.62 -25.40 -7.72
N ALA A 295 -31.77 -25.59 -8.74
CA ALA A 295 -32.17 -25.32 -10.12
C ALA A 295 -33.39 -26.11 -10.56
N THR A 296 -33.45 -27.39 -10.17
CA THR A 296 -34.58 -28.30 -10.44
C THR A 296 -35.84 -27.87 -9.65
N LEU A 297 -35.69 -27.66 -8.33
CA LEU A 297 -36.79 -27.28 -7.44
C LEU A 297 -37.46 -25.96 -7.86
N PHE A 298 -36.67 -24.96 -8.22
CA PHE A 298 -37.16 -23.65 -8.63
C PHE A 298 -37.49 -23.58 -10.13
N LYS A 299 -37.49 -24.72 -10.85
CA LYS A 299 -37.80 -24.79 -12.28
C LYS A 299 -36.96 -23.85 -13.15
N LYS A 300 -35.68 -23.71 -12.82
CA LYS A 300 -34.71 -22.95 -13.60
C LYS A 300 -34.11 -23.81 -14.69
N GLU A 301 -34.94 -24.16 -15.69
CA GLU A 301 -34.66 -25.17 -16.72
C GLU A 301 -33.29 -24.94 -17.38
N LYS A 302 -33.00 -23.73 -17.82
CA LYS A 302 -31.72 -23.38 -18.46
C LYS A 302 -30.51 -23.66 -17.58
N ILE A 303 -30.62 -23.35 -16.29
CA ILE A 303 -29.52 -23.59 -15.35
C ILE A 303 -29.41 -25.06 -15.06
N ALA A 304 -30.53 -25.77 -14.85
CA ALA A 304 -30.54 -27.22 -14.62
C ALA A 304 -29.89 -27.96 -15.80
N GLU A 305 -30.20 -27.58 -17.05
CA GLU A 305 -29.58 -28.16 -18.26
C GLU A 305 -28.05 -27.93 -18.27
N ILE A 306 -27.59 -26.76 -17.88
CA ILE A 306 -26.15 -26.42 -17.79
C ILE A 306 -25.45 -27.24 -16.72
N LEU A 307 -26.07 -27.45 -15.55
CA LEU A 307 -25.46 -28.16 -14.43
C LEU A 307 -25.52 -29.69 -14.60
N LYS A 308 -26.53 -30.20 -15.33
CA LYS A 308 -26.79 -31.65 -15.48
C LYS A 308 -25.56 -32.48 -15.91
N PRO A 309 -24.71 -32.05 -16.88
CA PRO A 309 -23.55 -32.83 -17.29
C PRO A 309 -22.49 -33.02 -16.20
N PHE A 310 -22.49 -32.15 -15.19
CA PHE A 310 -21.51 -32.11 -14.09
C PHE A 310 -22.07 -32.67 -12.78
N HIS A 311 -23.39 -32.92 -12.73
CA HIS A 311 -24.06 -33.54 -11.59
C HIS A 311 -23.73 -35.03 -11.51
N LYS A 312 -23.41 -35.50 -10.31
CA LYS A 312 -23.19 -36.93 -10.00
C LYS A 312 -24.46 -37.47 -9.40
N GLU A 313 -25.00 -38.54 -10.00
CA GLU A 313 -26.17 -39.26 -9.50
C GLU A 313 -25.93 -39.88 -8.11
#